data_f6509de8e121b3937f74cdb9573e13b9
#
_entry.id   f6509de8e121b3937f74cdb9573e13b9
#
_cell.length_a   1.000
_cell.length_b   1.000
_cell.length_c   1.000
_cell.angle_alpha   90.00
_cell.angle_beta   90.00
_cell.angle_gamma   90.00
#
_symmetry.space_group_name_H-M   'P 1'
#
loop_
_entity.id
_entity.type
_entity.pdbx_description
1 polymer ?
#
loop_
_entity_poly.entity_id
_entity_poly.type
_entity_poly.pdbx_seq_one_letter_code
_entity_poly.pdbx_strand_id
1 'polypeptide(L)'
;MEKQTFSGNYEANIAALNLRLRVSESFDLVSRQIMIGGRRAMLWFIDGFIKDGLMEKIMSFMMNADEKKLKNINSTREFADTFVPYVETEVVNDFDRLETFIFSGALGMIVEGFSEAIIIDVRTYPARSVDEPENDKVLRGSHDGFVETLIFNTALIRRRVRDTKLTMYLTQVGTRSKTDIVLCYLEDTADPKEVEKIKKKLNSVDINALTMGHESLAECLIPKQRFNPFPKVRYTERPDSAAASIYEGSLLIITDTSPSVMIIPTGVFDFLQDTNDFYFPSLIGSYLRIVRMIVFLLALLLTPVWFLLIQNPEYIPPWLDFIKIEHPTSVPVIMQLLIIEIVIDALKLASLNTPNALSNSFSVIGALVLGEFAIAAKWFTAEVVLYMAFVAITNFAQPSYELGYAFKLCRMMILILTAVFNLWGFIAGLVITALLISFNKTVSGRCYLYPLIPFDGKALSSLLFRKPIYKSKNCRD
;
A
#
# COMPACT_ATOMS: atom_id res chain seq x y z
N MET A 1 9.26 2.58 34.24
CA MET A 1 8.68 3.94 34.13
C MET A 1 7.64 4.07 35.24
N GLU A 2 7.71 5.11 36.09
CA GLU A 2 6.66 5.37 37.06
C GLU A 2 5.35 5.66 36.31
N LYS A 3 4.28 4.99 36.71
CA LYS A 3 2.96 5.21 36.13
C LYS A 3 2.50 6.62 36.49
N GLN A 4 2.28 7.45 35.50
CA GLN A 4 1.75 8.78 35.69
C GLN A 4 0.24 8.69 35.94
N THR A 5 -0.21 9.08 37.13
CA THR A 5 -1.61 9.04 37.54
C THR A 5 -2.29 10.41 37.39
N PHE A 6 -3.62 10.39 37.26
CA PHE A 6 -4.41 11.61 37.23
C PHE A 6 -4.31 12.39 38.56
N SER A 7 -4.28 13.69 38.47
CA SER A 7 -4.30 14.59 39.59
C SER A 7 -5.71 15.15 39.83
N GLY A 8 -5.95 15.79 40.97
CA GLY A 8 -7.20 16.53 41.22
C GLY A 8 -7.36 17.82 40.38
N ASN A 9 -6.33 18.18 39.59
CA ASN A 9 -6.36 19.37 38.74
C ASN A 9 -6.82 19.04 37.32
N TYR A 10 -8.05 19.45 37.00
CA TYR A 10 -8.69 19.20 35.71
C TYR A 10 -7.88 19.73 34.52
N GLU A 11 -7.45 21.01 34.60
CA GLU A 11 -6.71 21.68 33.50
C GLU A 11 -5.33 21.02 33.27
N ALA A 12 -4.65 20.64 34.34
CA ALA A 12 -3.36 19.95 34.25
C ALA A 12 -3.50 18.57 33.59
N ASN A 13 -4.53 17.81 33.93
CA ASN A 13 -4.81 16.51 33.34
C ASN A 13 -5.13 16.64 31.84
N ILE A 14 -5.94 17.61 31.43
CA ILE A 14 -6.26 17.87 30.03
C ILE A 14 -5.00 18.25 29.25
N ALA A 15 -4.19 19.18 29.77
CA ALA A 15 -2.96 19.61 29.10
C ALA A 15 -1.98 18.43 28.92
N ALA A 16 -1.80 17.62 29.97
CA ALA A 16 -0.96 16.45 29.93
C ALA A 16 -1.46 15.41 28.90
N LEU A 17 -2.76 15.11 28.90
CA LEU A 17 -3.35 14.14 27.99
C LEU A 17 -3.32 14.63 26.52
N ASN A 18 -3.64 15.89 26.26
CA ASN A 18 -3.55 16.47 24.91
C ASN A 18 -2.13 16.42 24.35
N LEU A 19 -1.12 16.66 25.18
CA LEU A 19 0.29 16.54 24.78
C LEU A 19 0.67 15.10 24.46
N ARG A 20 0.28 14.16 25.33
CA ARG A 20 0.58 12.72 25.15
C ARG A 20 -0.14 12.13 23.94
N LEU A 21 -1.40 12.46 23.77
CA LEU A 21 -2.21 12.03 22.61
C LEU A 21 -1.85 12.76 21.32
N ARG A 22 -1.15 13.91 21.41
CA ARG A 22 -0.79 14.75 20.26
C ARG A 22 -2.01 15.21 19.45
N VAL A 23 -3.05 15.64 20.15
CA VAL A 23 -4.35 16.04 19.57
C VAL A 23 -4.21 17.09 18.44
N SER A 24 -3.23 18.01 18.53
CA SER A 24 -3.00 19.03 17.51
C SER A 24 -2.27 18.55 16.26
N GLU A 25 -1.74 17.32 16.27
CA GLU A 25 -0.87 16.81 15.22
C GLU A 25 -1.54 15.72 14.35
N SER A 26 -2.58 15.09 14.87
CA SER A 26 -3.33 14.05 14.19
C SER A 26 -4.81 14.42 14.09
N PHE A 27 -5.33 14.58 12.87
CA PHE A 27 -6.69 15.07 12.64
C PHE A 27 -7.78 14.10 13.08
N ASP A 28 -7.46 12.80 13.07
CA ASP A 28 -8.38 11.72 13.43
C ASP A 28 -8.66 11.65 14.93
N LEU A 29 -7.85 12.35 15.76
CA LEU A 29 -8.04 12.42 17.19
C LEU A 29 -8.82 13.66 17.57
N VAL A 30 -10.07 13.47 17.93
CA VAL A 30 -11.00 14.54 18.24
C VAL A 30 -11.08 14.73 19.76
N SER A 31 -10.98 15.98 20.19
CA SER A 31 -11.27 16.35 21.58
C SER A 31 -12.43 17.36 21.63
N ARG A 32 -13.36 17.15 22.55
CA ARG A 32 -14.52 18.03 22.72
C ARG A 32 -14.86 18.27 24.19
N GLN A 33 -14.97 19.51 24.57
CA GLN A 33 -15.49 19.89 25.89
C GLN A 33 -17.00 19.99 25.86
N ILE A 34 -17.65 19.42 26.88
CA ILE A 34 -19.09 19.51 27.11
C ILE A 34 -19.37 19.92 28.55
N MET A 35 -20.61 20.32 28.84
CA MET A 35 -21.09 20.59 30.20
C MET A 35 -22.04 19.49 30.65
N ILE A 36 -21.81 18.90 31.79
CA ILE A 36 -22.63 17.85 32.38
C ILE A 36 -23.04 18.32 33.76
N GLY A 37 -24.32 18.64 33.97
CA GLY A 37 -24.84 19.08 35.26
C GLY A 37 -24.06 20.22 35.91
N GLY A 38 -23.57 21.19 35.12
CA GLY A 38 -22.77 22.34 35.58
C GLY A 38 -21.28 22.09 35.79
N ARG A 39 -20.76 20.87 35.60
CA ARG A 39 -19.33 20.56 35.58
C ARG A 39 -18.81 20.42 34.15
N ARG A 40 -17.58 20.84 33.91
CA ARG A 40 -16.89 20.66 32.61
C ARG A 40 -16.44 19.21 32.47
N ALA A 41 -16.63 18.64 31.28
CA ALA A 41 -16.10 17.33 30.92
C ALA A 41 -15.40 17.42 29.56
N MET A 42 -14.22 16.82 29.45
CA MET A 42 -13.47 16.73 28.21
C MET A 42 -13.52 15.31 27.68
N LEU A 43 -13.88 15.19 26.42
CA LEU A 43 -13.99 13.92 25.69
C LEU A 43 -12.85 13.80 24.69
N TRP A 44 -12.32 12.58 24.52
CA TRP A 44 -11.36 12.24 23.46
C TRP A 44 -11.79 10.96 22.78
N PHE A 45 -11.75 10.96 21.48
CA PHE A 45 -12.08 9.78 20.66
C PHE A 45 -11.43 9.85 19.28
N ILE A 46 -11.39 8.71 18.60
CA ILE A 46 -10.91 8.63 17.21
C ILE A 46 -12.09 8.70 16.27
N ASP A 47 -11.99 9.61 15.29
CA ASP A 47 -12.98 9.76 14.24
C ASP A 47 -13.09 8.47 13.40
N GLY A 48 -14.31 8.09 13.06
CA GLY A 48 -14.60 6.85 12.33
C GLY A 48 -14.70 5.58 13.20
N PHE A 49 -14.43 5.64 14.52
CA PHE A 49 -14.60 4.48 15.42
C PHE A 49 -15.90 4.49 16.22
N ILE A 50 -16.63 5.55 16.19
CA ILE A 50 -17.90 5.70 16.91
C ILE A 50 -19.01 6.08 15.91
N LYS A 51 -20.16 5.43 16.00
CA LYS A 51 -21.32 5.82 15.18
C LYS A 51 -21.92 7.14 15.69
N ASP A 52 -22.11 8.09 14.79
CA ASP A 52 -22.63 9.43 15.10
C ASP A 52 -23.92 9.40 15.91
N GLY A 53 -24.89 8.58 15.51
CA GLY A 53 -26.15 8.47 16.22
C GLY A 53 -26.05 7.86 17.62
N LEU A 54 -25.01 7.08 17.93
CA LEU A 54 -24.75 6.59 19.28
C LEU A 54 -24.09 7.69 20.12
N MET A 55 -23.10 8.38 19.55
CA MET A 55 -22.41 9.51 20.21
C MET A 55 -23.41 10.63 20.53
N GLU A 56 -24.30 10.99 19.59
CA GLU A 56 -25.35 11.98 19.79
C GLU A 56 -26.24 11.63 20.99
N LYS A 57 -26.70 10.36 21.08
CA LYS A 57 -27.53 9.91 22.20
C LYS A 57 -26.82 9.98 23.54
N ILE A 58 -25.56 9.55 23.60
CA ILE A 58 -24.75 9.59 24.82
C ILE A 58 -24.54 11.04 25.26
N MET A 59 -24.11 11.91 24.36
CA MET A 59 -23.89 13.33 24.66
C MET A 59 -25.20 14.02 25.06
N SER A 60 -26.30 13.78 24.35
CA SER A 60 -27.61 14.35 24.67
C SER A 60 -28.07 13.96 26.09
N PHE A 61 -27.91 12.69 26.46
CA PHE A 61 -28.22 12.24 27.81
C PHE A 61 -27.35 12.93 28.86
N MET A 62 -26.03 12.96 28.67
CA MET A 62 -25.10 13.58 29.61
C MET A 62 -25.30 15.10 29.75
N MET A 63 -25.53 15.81 28.65
CA MET A 63 -25.72 17.26 28.66
C MET A 63 -27.05 17.68 29.30
N ASN A 64 -28.07 16.81 29.30
CA ASN A 64 -29.35 17.03 29.98
C ASN A 64 -29.34 16.58 31.45
N ALA A 65 -28.19 16.27 32.02
CA ALA A 65 -28.05 15.85 33.41
C ALA A 65 -28.47 16.94 34.42
N ASP A 66 -29.20 16.55 35.45
CA ASP A 66 -29.67 17.46 36.51
C ASP A 66 -28.51 17.86 37.45
N GLU A 67 -28.24 19.19 37.54
CA GLU A 67 -27.21 19.74 38.40
C GLU A 67 -27.38 19.36 39.87
N LYS A 68 -28.63 19.27 40.34
CA LYS A 68 -28.93 18.92 41.76
C LYS A 68 -28.50 17.50 42.08
N LYS A 69 -28.65 16.56 41.14
CA LYS A 69 -28.18 15.17 41.29
C LYS A 69 -26.68 15.10 41.32
N LEU A 70 -26.00 15.89 40.50
CA LEU A 70 -24.55 15.88 40.38
C LEU A 70 -23.83 16.44 41.65
N LYS A 71 -24.47 17.37 42.37
CA LYS A 71 -23.89 17.92 43.61
C LYS A 71 -23.68 16.88 44.71
N ASN A 72 -24.43 15.83 44.71
CA ASN A 72 -24.38 14.77 45.72
C ASN A 72 -23.39 13.63 45.38
N ILE A 73 -22.75 13.68 44.20
CA ILE A 73 -21.83 12.64 43.73
C ILE A 73 -20.39 12.99 44.10
N ASN A 74 -19.74 12.07 44.83
CA ASN A 74 -18.41 12.28 45.38
C ASN A 74 -17.32 11.38 44.75
N SER A 75 -17.70 10.38 43.93
CA SER A 75 -16.74 9.50 43.27
C SER A 75 -16.93 9.42 41.76
N THR A 76 -15.85 9.19 41.03
CA THR A 76 -15.86 9.00 39.55
C THR A 76 -16.71 7.78 39.18
N ARG A 77 -16.67 6.73 39.99
CA ARG A 77 -17.44 5.52 39.75
C ARG A 77 -18.94 5.77 39.85
N GLU A 78 -19.39 6.46 40.91
CA GLU A 78 -20.79 6.82 41.10
C GLU A 78 -21.28 7.75 39.98
N PHE A 79 -20.41 8.65 39.51
CA PHE A 79 -20.69 9.51 38.35
C PHE A 79 -20.90 8.65 37.09
N ALA A 80 -19.99 7.70 36.79
CA ALA A 80 -20.10 6.84 35.63
C ALA A 80 -21.40 6.00 35.67
N ASP A 81 -21.70 5.41 36.82
CA ASP A 81 -22.88 4.57 36.99
C ASP A 81 -24.23 5.37 36.89
N THR A 82 -24.20 6.68 37.17
CA THR A 82 -25.41 7.53 37.19
C THR A 82 -25.63 8.31 35.89
N PHE A 83 -24.55 8.85 35.30
CA PHE A 83 -24.64 9.81 34.19
C PHE A 83 -24.11 9.31 32.85
N VAL A 84 -23.49 8.14 32.79
CA VAL A 84 -23.06 7.54 31.54
C VAL A 84 -24.07 6.46 31.10
N PRO A 85 -24.87 6.72 30.07
CA PRO A 85 -25.95 5.81 29.65
C PRO A 85 -25.41 4.69 28.74
N TYR A 86 -24.32 4.04 29.13
CA TYR A 86 -23.73 2.96 28.35
C TYR A 86 -23.23 1.83 29.27
N VAL A 87 -23.36 0.59 28.78
CA VAL A 87 -23.15 -0.60 29.61
C VAL A 87 -21.67 -0.83 29.90
N GLU A 88 -20.81 -0.64 28.90
CA GLU A 88 -19.37 -0.92 29.01
C GLU A 88 -18.64 0.36 29.41
N THR A 89 -18.52 0.59 30.72
CA THR A 89 -17.79 1.71 31.31
C THR A 89 -16.75 1.23 32.28
N GLU A 90 -15.59 1.88 32.26
CA GLU A 90 -14.49 1.60 33.16
C GLU A 90 -13.92 2.91 33.71
N VAL A 91 -13.59 2.91 35.03
CA VAL A 91 -12.87 4.04 35.67
C VAL A 91 -11.41 3.69 35.77
N VAL A 92 -10.53 4.60 35.32
CA VAL A 92 -9.09 4.38 35.27
C VAL A 92 -8.33 5.53 35.90
N ASN A 93 -7.23 5.21 36.55
CA ASN A 93 -6.41 6.17 37.30
C ASN A 93 -5.04 6.45 36.64
N ASP A 94 -4.71 5.81 35.51
CA ASP A 94 -3.45 6.04 34.81
C ASP A 94 -3.65 6.47 33.36
N PHE A 95 -2.73 7.33 32.88
CA PHE A 95 -2.77 7.85 31.52
C PHE A 95 -2.53 6.77 30.49
N ASP A 96 -1.60 5.83 30.72
CA ASP A 96 -1.21 4.81 29.73
C ASP A 96 -2.38 3.89 29.39
N ARG A 97 -3.21 3.57 30.39
CA ARG A 97 -4.42 2.77 30.19
C ARG A 97 -5.46 3.54 29.39
N LEU A 98 -5.72 4.82 29.75
CA LEU A 98 -6.68 5.66 29.03
C LEU A 98 -6.24 5.84 27.57
N GLU A 99 -4.98 6.13 27.30
CA GLU A 99 -4.43 6.24 25.96
C GLU A 99 -4.64 4.97 25.14
N THR A 100 -4.30 3.81 25.73
CA THR A 100 -4.47 2.52 25.05
C THR A 100 -5.92 2.29 24.62
N PHE A 101 -6.89 2.64 25.47
CA PHE A 101 -8.30 2.50 25.14
C PHE A 101 -8.77 3.52 24.09
N ILE A 102 -8.34 4.77 24.16
CA ILE A 102 -8.66 5.80 23.15
C ILE A 102 -8.12 5.35 21.79
N PHE A 103 -6.85 4.93 21.70
CA PHE A 103 -6.28 4.43 20.45
C PHE A 103 -6.85 3.10 19.98
N SER A 104 -7.50 2.36 20.86
CA SER A 104 -8.29 1.20 20.44
C SER A 104 -9.72 1.56 20.00
N GLY A 105 -10.11 2.84 20.10
CA GLY A 105 -11.37 3.37 19.61
C GLY A 105 -12.45 3.61 20.66
N ALA A 106 -12.14 3.44 21.94
CA ALA A 106 -13.06 3.81 23.02
C ALA A 106 -13.12 5.34 23.22
N LEU A 107 -14.20 5.80 23.81
CA LEU A 107 -14.35 7.19 24.23
C LEU A 107 -13.70 7.38 25.61
N GLY A 108 -12.71 8.28 25.69
CA GLY A 108 -12.12 8.70 26.98
C GLY A 108 -12.78 9.97 27.48
N MET A 109 -13.00 10.08 28.78
CA MET A 109 -13.61 11.26 29.40
C MET A 109 -12.95 11.61 30.74
N ILE A 110 -12.65 12.89 30.94
CA ILE A 110 -12.25 13.45 32.24
C ILE A 110 -13.29 14.49 32.63
N VAL A 111 -13.78 14.44 33.87
CA VAL A 111 -14.81 15.34 34.39
C VAL A 111 -14.21 16.19 35.52
N GLU A 112 -14.52 17.47 35.53
CA GLU A 112 -14.06 18.42 36.54
C GLU A 112 -14.53 18.03 37.94
N GLY A 113 -13.60 18.04 38.89
CA GLY A 113 -13.84 17.67 40.28
C GLY A 113 -13.62 16.21 40.61
N PHE A 114 -13.18 15.41 39.64
CA PHE A 114 -12.76 14.03 39.86
C PHE A 114 -11.28 13.82 39.53
N SER A 115 -10.65 12.84 40.18
CA SER A 115 -9.22 12.51 40.01
C SER A 115 -8.97 11.27 39.17
N GLU A 116 -9.96 10.78 38.48
CA GLU A 116 -9.89 9.58 37.62
C GLU A 116 -10.57 9.87 36.30
N ALA A 117 -10.21 9.13 35.25
CA ALA A 117 -10.85 9.18 33.94
C ALA A 117 -11.87 8.05 33.76
N ILE A 118 -12.81 8.25 32.86
CA ILE A 118 -13.83 7.28 32.50
C ILE A 118 -13.58 6.84 31.06
N ILE A 119 -13.57 5.56 30.82
CA ILE A 119 -13.57 4.93 29.53
C ILE A 119 -14.99 4.44 29.23
N ILE A 120 -15.51 4.78 28.03
CA ILE A 120 -16.81 4.32 27.54
C ILE A 120 -16.53 3.54 26.25
N ASP A 121 -16.76 2.23 26.27
CA ASP A 121 -16.43 1.37 25.13
C ASP A 121 -17.57 1.32 24.11
N VAL A 122 -17.66 2.36 23.32
CA VAL A 122 -18.66 2.57 22.25
C VAL A 122 -18.11 2.20 20.85
N ARG A 123 -17.06 1.41 20.79
CA ARG A 123 -16.33 1.11 19.56
C ARG A 123 -17.22 0.47 18.49
N THR A 124 -17.13 0.99 17.31
CA THR A 124 -17.68 0.37 16.11
C THR A 124 -16.63 0.50 14.99
N TYR A 125 -15.93 -0.59 14.72
CA TYR A 125 -14.94 -0.54 13.65
C TYR A 125 -15.61 -0.52 12.27
N PRO A 126 -15.09 0.29 11.33
CA PRO A 126 -15.49 0.17 9.95
C PRO A 126 -15.27 -1.26 9.48
N ALA A 127 -16.30 -1.88 8.97
CA ALA A 127 -16.23 -3.20 8.37
C ALA A 127 -16.89 -3.12 6.99
N ARG A 128 -16.14 -3.58 5.97
CA ARG A 128 -16.71 -3.76 4.63
C ARG A 128 -17.67 -4.93 4.66
N SER A 129 -18.79 -4.84 3.93
CA SER A 129 -19.56 -6.03 3.58
C SER A 129 -18.70 -6.93 2.69
N VAL A 130 -18.32 -8.04 3.20
CA VAL A 130 -17.76 -9.31 2.63
C VAL A 130 -16.94 -9.29 1.30
N ASP A 131 -16.51 -8.16 0.74
CA ASP A 131 -15.75 -8.15 -0.51
C ASP A 131 -14.24 -7.99 -0.27
N GLU A 132 -13.47 -9.00 -0.67
CA GLU A 132 -12.01 -8.97 -0.73
C GLU A 132 -11.55 -8.01 -1.85
N PRO A 133 -10.44 -7.26 -1.68
CA PRO A 133 -9.88 -6.43 -2.73
C PRO A 133 -9.65 -7.24 -4.02
N GLU A 134 -10.01 -6.67 -5.17
CA GLU A 134 -9.89 -7.40 -6.44
C GLU A 134 -8.43 -7.57 -6.88
N ASN A 135 -7.60 -6.56 -6.64
CA ASN A 135 -6.22 -6.50 -7.14
C ASN A 135 -5.17 -7.06 -6.15
N ASP A 136 -5.48 -7.17 -4.85
CA ASP A 136 -4.56 -7.54 -3.78
C ASP A 136 -5.05 -8.78 -3.03
N LYS A 137 -5.53 -9.81 -3.75
CA LYS A 137 -6.05 -11.05 -3.15
C LYS A 137 -4.99 -11.85 -2.43
N VAL A 138 -5.35 -12.42 -1.28
CA VAL A 138 -4.47 -13.33 -0.52
C VAL A 138 -5.17 -14.63 -0.22
N LEU A 139 -4.38 -15.72 -0.19
CA LEU A 139 -4.89 -17.06 0.15
C LEU A 139 -5.24 -17.18 1.65
N ARG A 140 -4.59 -16.40 2.49
CA ARG A 140 -4.80 -16.35 3.94
C ARG A 140 -4.56 -14.93 4.44
N GLY A 141 -5.24 -14.53 5.50
CA GLY A 141 -5.03 -13.22 6.14
C GLY A 141 -6.31 -12.42 6.29
N SER A 142 -6.16 -11.12 6.45
CA SER A 142 -7.29 -10.21 6.54
C SER A 142 -7.94 -10.06 5.17
N HIS A 143 -9.26 -10.10 5.09
CA HIS A 143 -10.02 -9.87 3.85
C HIS A 143 -10.63 -8.48 3.80
N ASP A 144 -10.35 -7.62 4.79
CA ASP A 144 -10.77 -6.23 4.74
C ASP A 144 -9.92 -5.42 3.76
N GLY A 145 -10.57 -4.59 2.97
CA GLY A 145 -9.95 -3.69 2.01
C GLY A 145 -10.28 -2.23 2.33
N PHE A 146 -9.48 -1.32 1.76
CA PHE A 146 -9.82 0.09 1.74
C PHE A 146 -11.08 0.36 0.91
N VAL A 147 -11.76 1.45 1.22
CA VAL A 147 -12.98 1.91 0.55
C VAL A 147 -12.77 3.34 0.04
N GLU A 148 -13.76 3.88 -0.64
CA GLU A 148 -13.69 5.25 -1.18
C GLU A 148 -13.74 6.34 -0.11
N THR A 149 -14.15 6.03 1.12
CA THR A 149 -14.32 7.00 2.21
C THR A 149 -13.06 7.14 3.04
N LEU A 150 -12.46 8.34 3.03
CA LEU A 150 -11.21 8.66 3.71
C LEU A 150 -11.21 8.29 5.19
N ILE A 151 -12.26 8.66 5.92
CA ILE A 151 -12.37 8.43 7.37
C ILE A 151 -12.35 6.93 7.70
N PHE A 152 -13.00 6.09 6.91
CA PHE A 152 -12.94 4.64 7.12
C PHE A 152 -11.54 4.09 6.87
N ASN A 153 -10.85 4.61 5.87
CA ASN A 153 -9.49 4.17 5.54
C ASN A 153 -8.50 4.55 6.65
N THR A 154 -8.59 5.76 7.19
CA THR A 154 -7.75 6.19 8.33
C THR A 154 -8.05 5.37 9.57
N ALA A 155 -9.32 5.08 9.87
CA ALA A 155 -9.73 4.22 10.97
C ALA A 155 -9.20 2.78 10.82
N LEU A 156 -9.20 2.20 9.61
CA LEU A 156 -8.61 0.87 9.36
C LEU A 156 -7.11 0.83 9.64
N ILE A 157 -6.37 1.89 9.34
CA ILE A 157 -4.95 2.03 9.70
C ILE A 157 -4.79 2.19 11.22
N ARG A 158 -5.54 3.09 11.84
CA ARG A 158 -5.48 3.34 13.29
C ARG A 158 -5.77 2.09 14.10
N ARG A 159 -6.73 1.27 13.68
CA ARG A 159 -7.05 -0.02 14.30
C ARG A 159 -5.85 -0.97 14.39
N ARG A 160 -4.95 -0.93 13.38
CA ARG A 160 -3.76 -1.77 13.30
C ARG A 160 -2.53 -1.16 13.95
N VAL A 161 -2.43 0.16 13.92
CA VAL A 161 -1.31 0.92 14.48
C VAL A 161 -1.84 1.77 15.63
N ARG A 162 -1.85 1.19 16.82
CA ARG A 162 -2.35 1.82 18.06
C ARG A 162 -1.24 2.54 18.81
N ASP A 163 -0.42 3.29 18.07
CA ASP A 163 0.72 4.02 18.59
C ASP A 163 0.41 5.52 18.62
N THR A 164 0.78 6.21 19.70
CA THR A 164 0.62 7.65 19.87
C THR A 164 1.43 8.44 18.85
N LYS A 165 2.53 7.85 18.36
CA LYS A 165 3.41 8.45 17.35
C LYS A 165 2.88 8.34 15.91
N LEU A 166 1.76 7.62 15.69
CA LEU A 166 1.10 7.60 14.41
C LEU A 166 0.44 8.95 14.16
N THR A 167 1.00 9.70 13.24
CA THR A 167 0.52 11.02 12.83
C THR A 167 -0.26 10.90 11.53
N MET A 168 -1.44 11.50 11.50
CA MET A 168 -2.31 11.62 10.34
C MET A 168 -2.50 13.09 9.99
N TYR A 169 -1.67 13.59 9.06
CA TYR A 169 -1.70 14.97 8.61
C TYR A 169 -2.71 15.14 7.49
N LEU A 170 -3.79 15.87 7.75
CA LEU A 170 -4.84 16.20 6.78
C LEU A 170 -4.47 17.45 5.99
N THR A 171 -4.66 17.40 4.67
CA THR A 171 -4.56 18.55 3.77
C THR A 171 -5.56 18.42 2.63
N GLN A 172 -5.79 19.51 1.90
CA GLN A 172 -6.69 19.52 0.73
C GLN A 172 -5.92 19.88 -0.53
N VAL A 173 -6.25 19.21 -1.63
CA VAL A 173 -5.64 19.46 -2.94
C VAL A 173 -6.72 19.71 -3.99
N GLY A 174 -6.42 20.67 -4.89
CA GLY A 174 -7.31 21.10 -5.95
C GLY A 174 -8.13 22.34 -5.56
N THR A 175 -8.06 23.37 -6.39
CA THR A 175 -8.75 24.66 -6.11
C THR A 175 -10.27 24.54 -6.20
N ARG A 176 -10.78 23.61 -7.03
CA ARG A 176 -12.21 23.34 -7.20
C ARG A 176 -12.67 22.07 -6.49
N SER A 177 -11.91 20.96 -6.60
CA SER A 177 -12.30 19.69 -5.97
C SER A 177 -12.12 19.71 -4.47
N LYS A 178 -11.12 20.45 -3.95
CA LYS A 178 -10.75 20.49 -2.52
C LYS A 178 -10.77 19.08 -1.90
N THR A 179 -10.13 18.14 -2.62
CA THR A 179 -10.12 16.74 -2.24
C THR A 179 -9.27 16.55 -0.97
N ASP A 180 -9.83 15.91 0.03
CA ASP A 180 -9.17 15.62 1.28
C ASP A 180 -8.10 14.53 1.08
N ILE A 181 -6.91 14.79 1.62
CA ILE A 181 -5.76 13.89 1.56
C ILE A 181 -5.14 13.77 2.94
N VAL A 182 -4.82 12.55 3.33
CA VAL A 182 -4.12 12.27 4.59
C VAL A 182 -2.75 11.71 4.30
N LEU A 183 -1.71 12.34 4.84
CA LEU A 183 -0.37 11.80 4.94
C LEU A 183 -0.22 11.12 6.30
N CYS A 184 -0.07 9.78 6.29
CA CYS A 184 0.02 8.96 7.48
C CYS A 184 1.43 8.37 7.64
N TYR A 185 2.02 8.47 8.85
CA TYR A 185 3.38 8.00 9.14
C TYR A 185 3.63 7.84 10.65
N LEU A 186 4.61 6.99 11.01
CA LEU A 186 5.14 6.92 12.39
C LEU A 186 6.31 7.88 12.54
N GLU A 187 6.24 8.78 13.51
CA GLU A 187 7.18 9.89 13.69
C GLU A 187 8.59 9.43 14.07
N ASP A 188 8.72 8.35 14.84
CA ASP A 188 10.00 7.82 15.27
C ASP A 188 10.67 6.87 14.28
N THR A 189 9.94 6.46 13.25
CA THR A 189 10.42 5.48 12.25
C THR A 189 10.61 6.11 10.87
N ALA A 190 9.71 7.04 10.48
CA ALA A 190 9.79 7.75 9.22
C ALA A 190 10.94 8.77 9.20
N ASP A 191 11.57 8.96 8.04
CA ASP A 191 12.60 10.00 7.88
C ASP A 191 11.97 11.40 7.89
N PRO A 192 12.29 12.27 8.88
CA PRO A 192 11.70 13.59 8.99
C PRO A 192 11.90 14.46 7.73
N LYS A 193 13.02 14.29 7.02
CA LYS A 193 13.31 15.03 5.78
C LYS A 193 12.36 14.63 4.66
N GLU A 194 11.98 13.35 4.60
CA GLU A 194 11.02 12.88 3.61
C GLU A 194 9.60 13.34 3.93
N VAL A 195 9.20 13.28 5.21
CA VAL A 195 7.90 13.80 5.68
C VAL A 195 7.75 15.27 5.27
N GLU A 196 8.72 16.12 5.63
CA GLU A 196 8.69 17.54 5.27
C GLU A 196 8.66 17.79 3.75
N LYS A 197 9.43 17.00 3.01
CA LYS A 197 9.47 17.11 1.55
C LYS A 197 8.12 16.76 0.92
N ILE A 198 7.47 15.72 1.42
CA ILE A 198 6.16 15.31 0.91
C ILE A 198 5.07 16.28 1.32
N LYS A 199 5.07 16.76 2.56
CA LYS A 199 4.16 17.84 3.01
C LYS A 199 4.27 19.08 2.13
N LYS A 200 5.50 19.53 1.85
CA LYS A 200 5.73 20.67 0.95
C LYS A 200 5.23 20.41 -0.47
N LYS A 201 5.45 19.20 -1.00
CA LYS A 201 4.95 18.83 -2.32
C LYS A 201 3.42 18.84 -2.36
N LEU A 202 2.74 18.21 -1.38
CA LEU A 202 1.28 18.18 -1.29
C LEU A 202 0.70 19.59 -1.26
N ASN A 203 1.27 20.46 -0.42
CA ASN A 203 0.81 21.85 -0.27
C ASN A 203 1.16 22.73 -1.47
N SER A 204 2.08 22.30 -2.35
CA SER A 204 2.48 23.06 -3.55
C SER A 204 1.77 22.58 -4.83
N VAL A 205 0.88 21.59 -4.73
CA VAL A 205 0.11 21.11 -5.88
C VAL A 205 -0.92 22.17 -6.29
N ASP A 206 -0.71 22.77 -7.46
CA ASP A 206 -1.62 23.77 -8.04
C ASP A 206 -2.35 23.18 -9.24
N ILE A 207 -3.53 22.61 -8.99
CA ILE A 207 -4.42 22.04 -10.00
C ILE A 207 -5.88 22.37 -9.68
N ASN A 208 -6.74 22.32 -10.68
CA ASN A 208 -8.16 22.60 -10.47
C ASN A 208 -8.88 21.46 -9.72
N ALA A 209 -8.62 20.21 -10.12
CA ALA A 209 -9.28 19.05 -9.55
C ALA A 209 -8.44 17.78 -9.68
N LEU A 210 -8.54 16.88 -8.70
CA LEU A 210 -8.06 15.50 -8.77
C LEU A 210 -9.15 14.62 -9.42
N THR A 211 -9.11 14.50 -10.76
CA THR A 211 -10.18 13.83 -11.52
C THR A 211 -10.15 12.31 -11.37
N MET A 212 -8.95 11.72 -11.24
CA MET A 212 -8.72 10.28 -11.08
C MET A 212 -8.15 9.96 -9.68
N GLY A 213 -8.58 10.70 -8.64
CA GLY A 213 -8.21 10.46 -7.26
C GLY A 213 -6.68 10.38 -7.06
N HIS A 214 -6.23 9.27 -6.50
CA HIS A 214 -4.82 9.03 -6.17
C HIS A 214 -3.88 9.04 -7.39
N GLU A 215 -4.34 8.62 -8.59
CA GLU A 215 -3.50 8.64 -9.81
C GLU A 215 -3.17 10.07 -10.24
N SER A 216 -4.17 10.98 -10.25
CA SER A 216 -3.91 12.40 -10.54
C SER A 216 -2.96 13.02 -9.52
N LEU A 217 -3.04 12.61 -8.26
CA LEU A 217 -2.13 13.07 -7.23
C LEU A 217 -0.71 12.53 -7.46
N ALA A 218 -0.56 11.26 -7.81
CA ALA A 218 0.73 10.65 -8.12
C ALA A 218 1.43 11.37 -9.27
N GLU A 219 0.71 11.72 -10.34
CA GLU A 219 1.26 12.50 -11.44
C GLU A 219 1.79 13.88 -11.00
N CYS A 220 1.12 14.53 -10.05
CA CYS A 220 1.57 15.80 -9.48
C CYS A 220 2.82 15.66 -8.60
N LEU A 221 2.92 14.57 -7.83
CA LEU A 221 4.03 14.34 -6.91
C LEU A 221 5.30 13.81 -7.59
N ILE A 222 5.14 13.07 -8.70
CA ILE A 222 6.23 12.46 -9.44
C ILE A 222 6.95 13.52 -10.29
N PRO A 223 8.29 13.61 -10.23
CA PRO A 223 9.03 14.47 -11.14
C PRO A 223 8.78 14.07 -12.60
N LYS A 224 8.52 15.06 -13.47
CA LYS A 224 8.27 14.84 -14.92
C LYS A 224 9.46 14.12 -15.55
N GLN A 225 9.35 12.82 -15.77
CA GLN A 225 10.29 12.00 -16.53
C GLN A 225 9.56 11.38 -17.71
N ARG A 226 9.68 12.02 -18.88
CA ARG A 226 8.88 11.71 -20.08
C ARG A 226 9.14 10.32 -20.68
N PHE A 227 10.33 9.74 -20.44
CA PHE A 227 10.79 8.52 -21.12
C PHE A 227 11.13 7.37 -20.17
N ASN A 228 10.89 7.50 -18.87
CA ASN A 228 11.17 6.44 -17.92
C ASN A 228 9.86 5.70 -17.57
N PRO A 229 9.69 4.43 -17.99
CA PRO A 229 8.45 3.68 -17.78
C PRO A 229 8.31 3.09 -16.37
N PHE A 230 9.35 3.18 -15.51
CA PHE A 230 9.36 2.54 -14.22
C PHE A 230 8.46 3.27 -13.20
N PRO A 231 7.55 2.54 -12.49
CA PRO A 231 6.66 3.11 -11.49
C PRO A 231 7.44 3.65 -10.28
N LYS A 232 6.90 4.67 -9.61
CA LYS A 232 7.54 5.34 -8.47
C LYS A 232 6.71 5.35 -7.21
N VAL A 233 5.48 4.89 -7.30
CA VAL A 233 4.53 4.79 -6.21
C VAL A 233 3.97 3.38 -6.22
N ARG A 234 3.93 2.75 -5.06
CA ARG A 234 3.26 1.47 -4.89
C ARG A 234 1.88 1.72 -4.31
N TYR A 235 0.89 1.04 -4.85
CA TYR A 235 -0.47 1.07 -4.35
C TYR A 235 -0.80 -0.21 -3.60
N THR A 236 -1.68 -0.11 -2.63
CA THR A 236 -2.28 -1.26 -1.96
C THR A 236 -3.74 -0.95 -1.59
N GLU A 237 -4.59 -1.93 -1.80
CA GLU A 237 -5.99 -1.92 -1.34
C GLU A 237 -6.13 -2.53 0.06
N ARG A 238 -5.02 -2.99 0.66
CA ARG A 238 -4.99 -3.76 1.89
C ARG A 238 -4.49 -2.96 3.08
N PRO A 239 -5.31 -2.77 4.12
CA PRO A 239 -4.90 -2.09 5.34
C PRO A 239 -3.80 -2.80 6.13
N ASP A 240 -3.68 -4.14 6.05
CA ASP A 240 -2.62 -4.89 6.72
C ASP A 240 -1.26 -4.67 6.05
N SER A 241 -1.19 -4.66 4.71
CA SER A 241 0.02 -4.34 3.95
C SER A 241 0.45 -2.89 4.17
N ALA A 242 -0.49 -1.95 4.15
CA ALA A 242 -0.24 -0.54 4.42
C ALA A 242 0.31 -0.31 5.85
N ALA A 243 -0.29 -0.93 6.87
CA ALA A 243 0.18 -0.83 8.25
C ALA A 243 1.58 -1.43 8.43
N ALA A 244 1.87 -2.57 7.77
CA ALA A 244 3.22 -3.16 7.78
C ALA A 244 4.26 -2.19 7.20
N SER A 245 3.95 -1.51 6.10
CA SER A 245 4.83 -0.51 5.48
C SER A 245 5.10 0.70 6.40
N ILE A 246 4.10 1.15 7.20
CA ILE A 246 4.29 2.22 8.19
C ILE A 246 5.31 1.80 9.25
N TYR A 247 5.23 0.56 9.77
CA TYR A 247 6.20 0.05 10.75
C TYR A 247 7.61 -0.06 10.18
N GLU A 248 7.76 -0.15 8.86
CA GLU A 248 9.05 -0.14 8.15
C GLU A 248 9.55 1.28 7.84
N GLY A 249 8.79 2.32 8.21
CA GLY A 249 9.15 3.73 8.02
C GLY A 249 8.65 4.35 6.72
N SER A 250 7.77 3.68 5.99
CA SER A 250 7.13 4.24 4.81
C SER A 250 6.06 5.28 5.19
N LEU A 251 5.81 6.19 4.28
CA LEU A 251 4.73 7.17 4.35
C LEU A 251 3.56 6.67 3.52
N LEU A 252 2.35 6.78 4.04
CA LEU A 252 1.13 6.50 3.29
C LEU A 252 0.44 7.80 2.88
N ILE A 253 -0.06 7.85 1.66
CA ILE A 253 -0.96 8.92 1.22
C ILE A 253 -2.31 8.28 0.92
N ILE A 254 -3.30 8.69 1.68
CA ILE A 254 -4.69 8.25 1.57
C ILE A 254 -5.45 9.41 0.92
N THR A 255 -6.09 9.15 -0.20
CA THR A 255 -6.86 10.15 -0.95
C THR A 255 -8.34 9.81 -0.84
N ASP A 256 -9.17 10.79 -0.54
CA ASP A 256 -10.63 10.60 -0.54
C ASP A 256 -11.12 10.15 -1.91
N THR A 257 -12.21 9.42 -1.95
CA THR A 257 -12.79 8.80 -3.16
C THR A 257 -11.92 7.74 -3.84
N SER A 258 -10.91 7.18 -3.12
CA SER A 258 -9.99 6.18 -3.68
C SER A 258 -9.90 4.95 -2.79
N PRO A 259 -10.16 3.73 -3.32
CA PRO A 259 -10.12 2.49 -2.54
C PRO A 259 -8.70 1.93 -2.38
N SER A 260 -7.69 2.66 -2.78
CA SER A 260 -6.28 2.27 -2.62
C SER A 260 -5.43 3.38 -2.03
N VAL A 261 -4.35 2.99 -1.37
CA VAL A 261 -3.44 3.88 -0.65
C VAL A 261 -2.08 3.84 -1.32
N MET A 262 -1.46 5.02 -1.47
CA MET A 262 -0.11 5.15 -2.01
C MET A 262 0.92 4.95 -0.91
N ILE A 263 1.92 4.10 -1.16
CA ILE A 263 3.08 3.86 -0.30
C ILE A 263 4.29 4.55 -0.92
N ILE A 264 4.98 5.37 -0.15
CA ILE A 264 6.19 6.10 -0.54
C ILE A 264 7.20 6.16 0.63
N PRO A 265 8.51 6.24 0.37
CA PRO A 265 9.18 6.09 -0.93
C PRO A 265 9.19 4.62 -1.38
N THR A 266 9.15 4.39 -2.68
CA THR A 266 9.13 3.03 -3.24
C THR A 266 10.29 2.86 -4.21
N GLY A 267 11.11 1.84 -4.01
CA GLY A 267 12.18 1.40 -4.92
C GLY A 267 11.73 0.23 -5.79
N VAL A 268 12.58 -0.20 -6.74
CA VAL A 268 12.25 -1.31 -7.65
C VAL A 268 11.95 -2.62 -6.91
N PHE A 269 12.65 -2.88 -5.80
CA PHE A 269 12.50 -4.12 -5.04
C PHE A 269 11.21 -4.18 -4.23
N ASP A 270 10.61 -3.04 -3.89
CA ASP A 270 9.34 -2.99 -3.15
C ASP A 270 8.17 -3.46 -4.02
N PHE A 271 8.26 -3.28 -5.35
CA PHE A 271 7.28 -3.81 -6.29
C PHE A 271 7.36 -5.33 -6.49
N LEU A 272 8.45 -5.97 -6.07
CA LEU A 272 8.64 -7.42 -6.14
C LEU A 272 8.14 -8.15 -4.88
N GLN A 273 7.79 -7.41 -3.83
CA GLN A 273 7.24 -7.97 -2.59
C GLN A 273 5.74 -8.22 -2.73
N ASP A 274 5.30 -9.34 -2.20
CA ASP A 274 3.90 -9.75 -2.18
C ASP A 274 3.46 -10.04 -0.75
N THR A 275 2.25 -9.64 -0.40
CA THR A 275 1.66 -9.83 0.92
C THR A 275 1.55 -11.33 1.27
N ASN A 276 1.30 -12.19 0.28
CA ASN A 276 1.23 -13.64 0.47
C ASN A 276 2.51 -14.23 1.06
N ASP A 277 3.69 -13.67 0.78
CA ASP A 277 4.97 -14.17 1.30
C ASP A 277 5.00 -14.16 2.83
N PHE A 278 4.26 -13.24 3.47
CA PHE A 278 4.21 -13.10 4.91
C PHE A 278 3.23 -14.07 5.59
N TYR A 279 2.27 -14.59 4.86
CA TYR A 279 1.28 -15.53 5.39
C TYR A 279 1.70 -17.00 5.31
N PHE A 280 2.76 -17.31 4.53
CA PHE A 280 3.34 -18.67 4.48
C PHE A 280 4.45 -18.85 5.52
N PRO A 281 4.86 -20.09 5.88
CA PRO A 281 6.06 -20.34 6.66
C PRO A 281 7.30 -19.69 6.03
N SER A 282 8.28 -19.26 6.83
CA SER A 282 9.44 -18.48 6.37
C SER A 282 10.24 -19.13 5.24
N LEU A 283 10.33 -20.47 5.22
CA LEU A 283 11.00 -21.22 4.15
C LEU A 283 10.24 -21.07 2.82
N ILE A 284 8.92 -21.28 2.84
CA ILE A 284 8.05 -21.19 1.65
C ILE A 284 8.02 -19.73 1.15
N GLY A 285 7.86 -18.75 2.03
CA GLY A 285 7.91 -17.33 1.65
C GLY A 285 9.24 -16.95 1.03
N SER A 286 10.37 -17.45 1.54
CA SER A 286 11.69 -17.23 0.91
C SER A 286 11.80 -17.89 -0.47
N TYR A 287 11.30 -19.11 -0.61
CA TYR A 287 11.26 -19.80 -1.90
C TYR A 287 10.44 -19.01 -2.94
N LEU A 288 9.24 -18.54 -2.58
CA LEU A 288 8.40 -17.74 -3.47
C LEU A 288 9.06 -16.42 -3.90
N ARG A 289 9.78 -15.76 -3.01
CA ARG A 289 10.57 -14.57 -3.35
C ARG A 289 11.68 -14.86 -4.36
N ILE A 290 12.42 -15.95 -4.18
CA ILE A 290 13.47 -16.37 -5.13
C ILE A 290 12.85 -16.70 -6.49
N VAL A 291 11.76 -17.47 -6.52
CA VAL A 291 11.04 -17.80 -7.76
C VAL A 291 10.59 -16.52 -8.47
N ARG A 292 10.04 -15.55 -7.73
CA ARG A 292 9.61 -14.26 -8.29
C ARG A 292 10.76 -13.47 -8.89
N MET A 293 11.93 -13.46 -8.26
CA MET A 293 13.13 -12.82 -8.81
C MET A 293 13.59 -13.50 -10.11
N ILE A 294 13.54 -14.83 -10.16
CA ILE A 294 13.86 -15.60 -11.39
C ILE A 294 12.86 -15.27 -12.50
N VAL A 295 11.56 -15.30 -12.18
CA VAL A 295 10.47 -14.96 -13.12
C VAL A 295 10.64 -13.56 -13.68
N PHE A 296 11.03 -12.62 -12.85
CA PHE A 296 11.31 -11.24 -13.22
C PHE A 296 12.48 -11.11 -14.23
N LEU A 297 13.58 -11.83 -13.97
CA LEU A 297 14.71 -11.87 -14.90
C LEU A 297 14.34 -12.55 -16.21
N LEU A 298 13.56 -13.63 -16.15
CA LEU A 298 13.06 -14.32 -17.35
C LEU A 298 12.12 -13.42 -18.16
N ALA A 299 11.25 -12.64 -17.52
CA ALA A 299 10.38 -11.70 -18.22
C ALA A 299 11.16 -10.67 -19.06
N LEU A 300 12.36 -10.28 -18.63
CA LEU A 300 13.20 -9.35 -19.37
C LEU A 300 14.08 -10.02 -20.40
N LEU A 301 14.74 -11.15 -20.04
CA LEU A 301 15.89 -11.69 -20.78
C LEU A 301 15.55 -12.88 -21.66
N LEU A 302 14.49 -13.64 -21.39
CA LEU A 302 14.24 -14.93 -22.06
C LEU A 302 14.18 -14.80 -23.57
N THR A 303 13.31 -13.96 -24.09
CA THR A 303 13.13 -13.80 -25.54
C THR A 303 14.29 -13.06 -26.21
N PRO A 304 14.91 -11.99 -25.65
CA PRO A 304 16.08 -11.38 -26.26
C PRO A 304 17.30 -12.30 -26.34
N VAL A 305 17.56 -13.10 -25.28
CA VAL A 305 18.66 -14.06 -25.29
C VAL A 305 18.42 -15.16 -26.30
N TRP A 306 17.19 -15.73 -26.31
CA TRP A 306 16.82 -16.73 -27.29
C TRP A 306 16.94 -16.20 -28.73
N PHE A 307 16.44 -15.00 -29.00
CA PHE A 307 16.52 -14.35 -30.30
C PHE A 307 17.97 -14.11 -30.75
N LEU A 308 18.83 -13.65 -29.82
CA LEU A 308 20.26 -13.50 -30.10
C LEU A 308 20.93 -14.82 -30.50
N LEU A 309 20.60 -15.93 -29.81
CA LEU A 309 21.11 -17.26 -30.10
C LEU A 309 20.63 -17.75 -31.47
N ILE A 310 19.37 -17.52 -31.83
CA ILE A 310 18.84 -17.90 -33.15
C ILE A 310 19.49 -17.09 -34.29
N GLN A 311 19.86 -15.83 -34.04
CA GLN A 311 20.63 -15.05 -35.02
C GLN A 311 22.05 -15.53 -35.21
N ASN A 312 22.60 -16.27 -34.22
CA ASN A 312 24.01 -16.76 -34.22
C ASN A 312 24.04 -18.27 -33.91
N PRO A 313 23.57 -19.15 -34.81
CA PRO A 313 23.40 -20.58 -34.52
C PRO A 313 24.71 -21.32 -34.18
N GLU A 314 25.85 -20.75 -34.60
CA GLU A 314 27.18 -21.27 -34.33
C GLU A 314 27.58 -21.26 -32.85
N TYR A 315 26.97 -20.38 -32.04
CA TYR A 315 27.21 -20.33 -30.61
C TYR A 315 26.25 -21.23 -29.79
N ILE A 316 25.32 -21.93 -30.45
CA ILE A 316 24.37 -22.81 -29.74
C ILE A 316 25.09 -24.15 -29.47
N PRO A 317 25.35 -24.51 -28.19
CA PRO A 317 25.97 -25.78 -27.86
C PRO A 317 25.01 -26.95 -28.19
N PRO A 318 25.54 -28.16 -28.52
CA PRO A 318 24.72 -29.28 -28.96
C PRO A 318 23.60 -29.72 -28.02
N TRP A 319 23.79 -29.51 -26.69
CA TRP A 319 22.74 -29.82 -25.71
C TRP A 319 21.57 -28.85 -25.71
N LEU A 320 21.69 -27.68 -26.38
CA LEU A 320 20.63 -26.71 -26.59
C LEU A 320 20.04 -26.74 -28.02
N ASP A 321 20.34 -27.72 -28.81
CA ASP A 321 19.82 -27.82 -30.20
C ASP A 321 18.30 -27.73 -30.28
N PHE A 322 17.59 -28.16 -29.25
CA PHE A 322 16.14 -28.09 -29.16
C PHE A 322 15.54 -26.67 -29.18
N ILE A 323 16.38 -25.60 -28.98
CA ILE A 323 15.89 -24.22 -29.07
C ILE A 323 15.87 -23.67 -30.50
N LYS A 324 16.49 -24.38 -31.44
CA LYS A 324 16.54 -24.00 -32.86
C LYS A 324 15.15 -24.10 -33.48
N ILE A 325 14.89 -23.25 -34.47
CA ILE A 325 13.65 -23.29 -35.24
C ILE A 325 13.73 -24.43 -36.26
N GLU A 326 12.85 -25.42 -36.11
CA GLU A 326 12.80 -26.60 -37.03
C GLU A 326 12.16 -26.23 -38.36
N HIS A 327 11.09 -25.43 -38.35
CA HIS A 327 10.32 -25.08 -39.52
C HIS A 327 10.26 -23.55 -39.70
N PRO A 328 11.23 -22.97 -40.44
CA PRO A 328 11.22 -21.52 -40.67
C PRO A 328 10.02 -21.11 -41.51
N THR A 329 9.45 -19.98 -41.16
CA THR A 329 8.31 -19.35 -41.86
C THR A 329 8.78 -18.15 -42.69
N SER A 330 7.91 -17.62 -43.56
CA SER A 330 8.21 -16.43 -44.36
C SER A 330 8.26 -15.15 -43.56
N VAL A 331 7.68 -15.14 -42.35
CA VAL A 331 7.67 -13.96 -41.46
C VAL A 331 8.94 -13.96 -40.64
N PRO A 332 9.74 -12.87 -40.62
CA PRO A 332 10.95 -12.78 -39.78
C PRO A 332 10.62 -12.98 -38.28
N VAL A 333 11.47 -13.70 -37.55
CA VAL A 333 11.26 -14.04 -36.13
C VAL A 333 11.01 -12.81 -35.27
N ILE A 334 11.73 -11.72 -35.51
CA ILE A 334 11.52 -10.47 -34.74
C ILE A 334 10.09 -9.92 -34.92
N MET A 335 9.55 -9.99 -36.16
CA MET A 335 8.18 -9.54 -36.42
C MET A 335 7.16 -10.43 -35.72
N GLN A 336 7.39 -11.75 -35.70
CA GLN A 336 6.55 -12.70 -34.97
C GLN A 336 6.52 -12.36 -33.48
N LEU A 337 7.68 -12.14 -32.86
CA LEU A 337 7.79 -11.77 -31.43
C LEU A 337 7.03 -10.47 -31.13
N LEU A 338 7.22 -9.42 -31.93
CA LEU A 338 6.57 -8.12 -31.73
C LEU A 338 5.05 -8.20 -31.95
N ILE A 339 4.59 -8.96 -32.95
CA ILE A 339 3.16 -9.11 -33.21
C ILE A 339 2.49 -9.86 -32.03
N ILE A 340 3.09 -10.94 -31.52
CA ILE A 340 2.52 -11.68 -30.40
C ILE A 340 2.49 -10.83 -29.13
N GLU A 341 3.50 -9.98 -28.90
CA GLU A 341 3.47 -8.99 -27.77
C GLU A 341 2.23 -8.09 -27.84
N ILE A 342 1.93 -7.57 -29.02
CA ILE A 342 0.75 -6.70 -29.23
C ILE A 342 -0.55 -7.52 -29.06
N VAL A 343 -0.59 -8.72 -29.58
CA VAL A 343 -1.78 -9.60 -29.48
C VAL A 343 -2.05 -9.98 -28.03
N ILE A 344 -1.03 -10.30 -27.24
CA ILE A 344 -1.17 -10.56 -25.78
C ILE A 344 -1.77 -9.33 -25.07
N ASP A 345 -1.33 -8.11 -25.39
CA ASP A 345 -1.92 -6.91 -24.82
C ASP A 345 -3.36 -6.70 -25.28
N ALA A 346 -3.64 -6.93 -26.55
CA ALA A 346 -4.99 -6.84 -27.08
C ALA A 346 -5.94 -7.83 -26.37
N LEU A 347 -5.46 -9.05 -26.07
CA LEU A 347 -6.23 -10.03 -25.30
C LEU A 347 -6.46 -9.56 -23.85
N LYS A 348 -5.46 -8.95 -23.21
CA LYS A 348 -5.62 -8.37 -21.87
C LYS A 348 -6.65 -7.24 -21.88
N LEU A 349 -6.56 -6.31 -22.83
CA LEU A 349 -7.52 -5.21 -22.97
C LEU A 349 -8.94 -5.74 -23.26
N ALA A 350 -9.06 -6.75 -24.10
CA ALA A 350 -10.33 -7.40 -24.36
C ALA A 350 -10.92 -8.06 -23.10
N SER A 351 -10.10 -8.70 -22.25
CA SER A 351 -10.55 -9.33 -21.02
C SER A 351 -11.06 -8.31 -20.01
N LEU A 352 -10.46 -7.14 -19.91
CA LEU A 352 -10.92 -6.04 -19.03
C LEU A 352 -12.28 -5.48 -19.43
N ASN A 353 -12.59 -5.47 -20.73
CA ASN A 353 -13.85 -4.97 -21.26
C ASN A 353 -14.94 -6.02 -21.41
N THR A 354 -14.63 -7.28 -21.08
CA THR A 354 -15.56 -8.40 -21.26
C THR A 354 -16.21 -8.79 -19.93
N PRO A 355 -17.55 -8.97 -19.88
CA PRO A 355 -18.22 -9.48 -18.69
C PRO A 355 -17.63 -10.82 -18.25
N ASN A 356 -17.50 -11.03 -16.93
CA ASN A 356 -16.89 -12.24 -16.34
C ASN A 356 -17.44 -13.57 -16.91
N ALA A 357 -18.73 -13.60 -17.29
CA ALA A 357 -19.37 -14.78 -17.88
C ALA A 357 -18.79 -15.19 -19.26
N LEU A 358 -18.23 -14.25 -20.01
CA LEU A 358 -17.66 -14.48 -21.35
C LEU A 358 -16.12 -14.57 -21.36
N SER A 359 -15.46 -14.19 -20.28
CA SER A 359 -14.00 -14.14 -20.17
C SER A 359 -13.33 -15.49 -20.44
N ASN A 360 -13.93 -16.59 -19.95
CA ASN A 360 -13.44 -17.95 -20.23
C ASN A 360 -13.49 -18.31 -21.72
N SER A 361 -14.57 -17.91 -22.42
CA SER A 361 -14.73 -18.18 -23.86
C SER A 361 -13.69 -17.42 -24.69
N PHE A 362 -13.41 -16.17 -24.36
CA PHE A 362 -12.36 -15.37 -25.00
C PHE A 362 -10.96 -15.97 -24.82
N SER A 363 -10.66 -16.49 -23.62
CA SER A 363 -9.39 -17.15 -23.34
C SER A 363 -9.18 -18.40 -24.21
N VAL A 364 -10.24 -19.21 -24.42
CA VAL A 364 -10.21 -20.40 -25.26
C VAL A 364 -10.02 -20.02 -26.74
N ILE A 365 -10.76 -19.02 -27.22
CA ILE A 365 -10.64 -18.53 -28.60
C ILE A 365 -9.24 -17.98 -28.85
N GLY A 366 -8.70 -17.18 -27.91
CA GLY A 366 -7.35 -16.66 -27.98
C GLY A 366 -6.30 -17.76 -28.07
N ALA A 367 -6.42 -18.81 -27.25
CA ALA A 367 -5.51 -19.94 -27.27
C ALA A 367 -5.56 -20.71 -28.61
N LEU A 368 -6.75 -20.96 -29.17
CA LEU A 368 -6.91 -21.63 -30.46
C LEU A 368 -6.36 -20.79 -31.62
N VAL A 369 -6.71 -19.50 -31.68
CA VAL A 369 -6.28 -18.59 -32.75
C VAL A 369 -4.76 -18.43 -32.75
N LEU A 370 -4.15 -18.16 -31.58
CA LEU A 370 -2.71 -17.94 -31.47
C LEU A 370 -1.89 -19.24 -31.50
N GLY A 371 -2.45 -20.34 -31.00
CA GLY A 371 -1.79 -21.63 -30.97
C GLY A 371 -1.91 -22.36 -32.31
N GLU A 372 -2.99 -23.11 -32.49
CA GLU A 372 -3.11 -24.05 -33.62
C GLU A 372 -3.23 -23.37 -34.98
N PHE A 373 -4.13 -22.38 -35.10
CA PHE A 373 -4.40 -21.78 -36.42
C PHE A 373 -3.25 -20.93 -36.94
N ALA A 374 -2.59 -20.19 -36.08
CA ALA A 374 -1.49 -19.29 -36.48
C ALA A 374 -0.24 -20.10 -36.90
N ILE A 375 0.02 -21.27 -36.25
CA ILE A 375 1.11 -22.17 -36.60
C ILE A 375 0.72 -22.91 -37.89
N ALA A 376 -0.52 -23.44 -38.02
CA ALA A 376 -0.99 -24.13 -39.20
C ALA A 376 -0.97 -23.23 -40.45
N ALA A 377 -1.29 -21.93 -40.29
CA ALA A 377 -1.20 -20.94 -41.34
C ALA A 377 0.25 -20.49 -41.67
N LYS A 378 1.27 -21.01 -40.97
CA LYS A 378 2.68 -20.64 -41.10
C LYS A 378 2.99 -19.14 -40.84
N TRP A 379 2.18 -18.50 -40.03
CA TRP A 379 2.44 -17.12 -39.60
C TRP A 379 3.46 -17.05 -38.47
N PHE A 380 3.37 -18.03 -37.54
CA PHE A 380 4.28 -18.13 -36.41
C PHE A 380 4.94 -19.52 -36.39
N THR A 381 6.17 -19.57 -35.88
CA THR A 381 6.84 -20.81 -35.53
C THR A 381 6.38 -21.30 -34.16
N ALA A 382 6.38 -22.61 -33.93
CA ALA A 382 5.97 -23.20 -32.64
C ALA A 382 6.86 -22.72 -31.49
N GLU A 383 8.15 -22.52 -31.74
CA GLU A 383 9.13 -22.06 -30.76
C GLU A 383 8.84 -20.63 -30.33
N VAL A 384 8.51 -19.73 -31.27
CA VAL A 384 8.14 -18.32 -30.94
C VAL A 384 6.91 -18.32 -30.04
N VAL A 385 5.87 -19.09 -30.38
CA VAL A 385 4.65 -19.17 -29.57
C VAL A 385 4.95 -19.71 -28.18
N LEU A 386 5.80 -20.76 -28.06
CA LEU A 386 6.21 -21.34 -26.80
C LEU A 386 6.93 -20.31 -25.90
N TYR A 387 7.96 -19.63 -26.41
CA TYR A 387 8.71 -18.65 -25.63
C TYR A 387 7.83 -17.46 -25.23
N MET A 388 6.93 -17.03 -26.10
CA MET A 388 5.99 -15.95 -25.78
C MET A 388 4.94 -16.36 -24.77
N ALA A 389 4.52 -17.65 -24.75
CA ALA A 389 3.66 -18.18 -23.70
C ALA A 389 4.35 -18.14 -22.32
N PHE A 390 5.62 -18.53 -22.24
CA PHE A 390 6.41 -18.37 -21.00
C PHE A 390 6.49 -16.90 -20.54
N VAL A 391 6.75 -15.97 -21.47
CA VAL A 391 6.77 -14.56 -21.18
C VAL A 391 5.41 -14.05 -20.69
N ALA A 392 4.31 -14.48 -21.28
CA ALA A 392 2.97 -14.14 -20.83
C ALA A 392 2.73 -14.62 -19.39
N ILE A 393 3.08 -15.88 -19.07
CA ILE A 393 3.00 -16.42 -17.71
C ILE A 393 3.85 -15.60 -16.72
N THR A 394 5.08 -15.21 -17.10
CA THR A 394 5.96 -14.41 -16.24
C THR A 394 5.38 -13.04 -15.97
N ASN A 395 4.70 -12.42 -16.93
CA ASN A 395 4.03 -11.13 -16.74
C ASN A 395 2.82 -11.22 -15.77
N PHE A 396 2.07 -12.34 -15.80
CA PHE A 396 0.96 -12.56 -14.86
C PHE A 396 1.42 -12.91 -13.44
N ALA A 397 2.60 -13.49 -13.29
CA ALA A 397 3.17 -13.89 -12.01
C ALA A 397 3.78 -12.69 -11.23
N GLN A 398 3.82 -11.49 -11.81
CA GLN A 398 4.36 -10.29 -11.16
C GLN A 398 3.32 -9.62 -10.28
N PRO A 399 3.69 -9.17 -9.04
CA PRO A 399 2.77 -8.48 -8.14
C PRO A 399 2.33 -7.10 -8.64
N SER A 400 3.19 -6.41 -9.42
CA SER A 400 2.91 -5.09 -9.97
C SER A 400 2.77 -5.13 -11.49
N TYR A 401 1.56 -4.81 -11.97
CA TYR A 401 1.29 -4.67 -13.41
C TYR A 401 2.14 -3.58 -14.06
N GLU A 402 2.30 -2.44 -13.40
CA GLU A 402 3.07 -1.30 -13.92
C GLU A 402 4.54 -1.66 -14.13
N LEU A 403 5.15 -2.34 -13.14
CA LEU A 403 6.52 -2.83 -13.28
C LEU A 403 6.63 -3.85 -14.41
N GLY A 404 5.64 -4.75 -14.56
CA GLY A 404 5.54 -5.70 -15.66
C GLY A 404 5.56 -5.02 -17.03
N TYR A 405 4.77 -3.96 -17.23
CA TYR A 405 4.76 -3.17 -18.46
C TYR A 405 6.08 -2.43 -18.69
N ALA A 406 6.72 -1.88 -17.64
CA ALA A 406 8.02 -1.24 -17.77
C ALA A 406 9.08 -2.22 -18.29
N PHE A 407 9.13 -3.45 -17.76
CA PHE A 407 10.04 -4.48 -18.26
C PHE A 407 9.67 -4.99 -19.66
N LYS A 408 8.40 -5.06 -19.99
CA LYS A 408 7.95 -5.37 -21.35
C LYS A 408 8.49 -4.36 -22.35
N LEU A 409 8.36 -3.06 -22.09
CA LEU A 409 8.91 -2.01 -22.95
C LEU A 409 10.42 -2.11 -23.09
N CYS A 410 11.15 -2.36 -21.99
CA CYS A 410 12.59 -2.60 -22.02
C CYS A 410 12.93 -3.85 -22.85
N ARG A 411 12.21 -4.96 -22.70
CA ARG A 411 12.39 -6.18 -23.51
C ARG A 411 12.18 -5.91 -25.00
N MET A 412 11.11 -5.23 -25.38
CA MET A 412 10.84 -4.86 -26.77
C MET A 412 11.98 -3.99 -27.36
N MET A 413 12.47 -3.03 -26.57
CA MET A 413 13.64 -2.22 -26.95
C MET A 413 14.88 -3.08 -27.16
N ILE A 414 15.19 -4.00 -26.24
CA ILE A 414 16.34 -4.92 -26.37
C ILE A 414 16.19 -5.78 -27.62
N LEU A 415 14.99 -6.34 -27.90
CA LEU A 415 14.71 -7.14 -29.09
C LEU A 415 14.96 -6.36 -30.38
N ILE A 416 14.46 -5.14 -30.48
CA ILE A 416 14.66 -4.28 -31.66
C ILE A 416 16.13 -3.95 -31.87
N LEU A 417 16.84 -3.57 -30.81
CA LEU A 417 18.28 -3.29 -30.88
C LEU A 417 19.08 -4.54 -31.28
N THR A 418 18.73 -5.71 -30.72
CA THR A 418 19.35 -6.99 -31.07
C THR A 418 19.09 -7.33 -32.55
N ALA A 419 17.90 -7.09 -33.08
CA ALA A 419 17.58 -7.34 -34.48
C ALA A 419 18.44 -6.50 -35.43
N VAL A 420 18.76 -5.25 -35.07
CA VAL A 420 19.53 -4.32 -35.93
C VAL A 420 21.03 -4.49 -35.76
N PHE A 421 21.52 -4.64 -34.53
CA PHE A 421 22.94 -4.59 -34.17
C PHE A 421 23.47 -5.90 -33.61
N ASN A 422 22.68 -6.99 -33.62
CA ASN A 422 23.06 -8.31 -33.10
C ASN A 422 23.56 -8.21 -31.64
N LEU A 423 24.67 -8.83 -31.29
CA LEU A 423 25.25 -8.86 -29.95
C LEU A 423 25.47 -7.45 -29.37
N TRP A 424 25.95 -6.52 -30.16
CA TRP A 424 26.15 -5.13 -29.70
C TRP A 424 24.85 -4.42 -29.37
N GLY A 425 23.78 -4.75 -30.13
CA GLY A 425 22.43 -4.25 -29.84
C GLY A 425 21.86 -4.81 -28.53
N PHE A 426 22.09 -6.10 -28.27
CA PHE A 426 21.70 -6.73 -27.03
C PHE A 426 22.43 -6.09 -25.81
N ILE A 427 23.74 -5.90 -25.89
CA ILE A 427 24.53 -5.25 -24.85
C ILE A 427 24.05 -3.81 -24.64
N ALA A 428 23.89 -3.04 -25.72
CA ALA A 428 23.40 -1.68 -25.63
C ALA A 428 22.01 -1.59 -24.99
N GLY A 429 21.08 -2.49 -25.35
CA GLY A 429 19.75 -2.56 -24.74
C GLY A 429 19.79 -2.87 -23.25
N LEU A 430 20.66 -3.79 -22.80
CA LEU A 430 20.86 -4.06 -21.38
C LEU A 430 21.42 -2.85 -20.63
N VAL A 431 22.42 -2.20 -21.20
CA VAL A 431 23.02 -0.99 -20.61
C VAL A 431 21.99 0.14 -20.50
N ILE A 432 21.18 0.38 -21.55
CA ILE A 432 20.12 1.39 -21.51
C ILE A 432 19.09 1.04 -20.42
N THR A 433 18.67 -0.21 -20.32
CA THR A 433 17.74 -0.65 -19.26
C THR A 433 18.34 -0.43 -17.87
N ALA A 434 19.59 -0.81 -17.65
CA ALA A 434 20.29 -0.59 -16.39
C ALA A 434 20.41 0.90 -16.03
N LEU A 435 20.68 1.75 -17.02
CA LEU A 435 20.71 3.21 -16.86
C LEU A 435 19.33 3.79 -16.53
N LEU A 436 18.26 3.36 -17.21
CA LEU A 436 16.90 3.79 -16.93
C LEU A 436 16.48 3.47 -15.48
N ILE A 437 16.88 2.32 -14.95
CA ILE A 437 16.61 1.94 -13.56
C ILE A 437 17.51 2.75 -12.60
N SER A 438 18.81 2.87 -12.89
CA SER A 438 19.79 3.50 -12.00
C SER A 438 19.60 5.01 -11.84
N PHE A 439 19.25 5.70 -12.94
CA PHE A 439 18.97 7.14 -12.91
C PHE A 439 17.56 7.49 -12.43
N ASN A 440 16.73 6.47 -12.19
CA ASN A 440 15.43 6.70 -11.60
C ASN A 440 15.56 7.09 -10.11
N LYS A 441 14.71 8.01 -9.66
CA LYS A 441 14.64 8.44 -8.26
C LYS A 441 13.23 8.25 -7.74
N THR A 442 13.11 7.85 -6.49
CA THR A 442 11.81 7.76 -5.79
C THR A 442 11.17 9.15 -5.68
N VAL A 443 9.91 9.21 -5.27
CA VAL A 443 9.17 10.48 -5.06
C VAL A 443 9.89 11.37 -4.04
N SER A 444 10.50 10.78 -3.01
CA SER A 444 11.31 11.50 -2.02
C SER A 444 12.72 11.86 -2.51
N GLY A 445 13.20 11.25 -3.61
CA GLY A 445 14.52 11.48 -4.18
C GLY A 445 15.59 10.49 -3.73
N ARG A 446 15.24 9.44 -2.99
CA ARG A 446 16.14 8.31 -2.71
C ARG A 446 16.50 7.56 -3.99
N CYS A 447 17.58 6.79 -3.95
CA CYS A 447 17.96 5.93 -5.06
C CYS A 447 16.92 4.82 -5.26
N TYR A 448 16.48 4.64 -6.50
CA TYR A 448 15.45 3.65 -6.86
C TYR A 448 15.94 2.20 -6.72
N LEU A 449 17.27 1.98 -6.83
CA LEU A 449 17.92 0.67 -6.69
C LEU A 449 18.32 0.31 -5.25
N TYR A 450 17.89 1.08 -4.25
CA TYR A 450 18.12 0.64 -2.86
C TYR A 450 17.49 -0.75 -2.65
N PRO A 451 18.15 -1.73 -1.99
CA PRO A 451 19.41 -1.67 -1.26
C PRO A 451 20.67 -2.10 -2.05
N LEU A 452 20.63 -2.14 -3.37
CA LEU A 452 21.83 -2.38 -4.17
C LEU A 452 22.71 -1.14 -4.25
N ILE A 453 22.11 0.04 -4.37
CA ILE A 453 22.80 1.33 -4.45
C ILE A 453 22.10 2.35 -3.54
N PRO A 454 22.70 2.81 -2.44
CA PRO A 454 23.94 2.30 -1.82
C PRO A 454 23.78 0.86 -1.31
N PHE A 455 24.87 0.10 -1.29
CA PHE A 455 24.82 -1.32 -0.92
C PHE A 455 24.53 -1.50 0.57
N ASP A 456 23.44 -2.20 0.88
CA ASP A 456 23.07 -2.65 2.23
C ASP A 456 22.79 -4.15 2.21
N GLY A 457 23.81 -4.92 2.65
CA GLY A 457 23.72 -6.38 2.64
C GLY A 457 22.67 -6.95 3.60
N LYS A 458 22.36 -6.25 4.71
CA LYS A 458 21.32 -6.69 5.65
C LYS A 458 19.92 -6.51 5.04
N ALA A 459 19.67 -5.37 4.43
CA ALA A 459 18.41 -5.08 3.74
C ALA A 459 18.23 -6.01 2.53
N LEU A 460 19.27 -6.24 1.73
CA LEU A 460 19.24 -7.16 0.59
C LEU A 460 18.94 -8.61 1.03
N SER A 461 19.56 -9.07 2.12
CA SER A 461 19.27 -10.40 2.69
C SER A 461 17.82 -10.52 3.17
N SER A 462 17.24 -9.46 3.73
CA SER A 462 15.84 -9.45 4.18
C SER A 462 14.83 -9.42 3.03
N LEU A 463 15.21 -8.88 1.88
CA LEU A 463 14.44 -8.94 0.63
C LEU A 463 14.35 -10.36 0.08
N LEU A 464 15.48 -11.07 0.03
CA LEU A 464 15.56 -12.43 -0.52
C LEU A 464 15.02 -13.49 0.45
N PHE A 465 15.38 -13.36 1.73
CA PHE A 465 15.05 -14.35 2.75
C PHE A 465 14.11 -13.75 3.81
N ARG A 466 12.92 -14.32 3.90
CA ARG A 466 11.98 -13.95 4.94
C ARG A 466 12.50 -14.36 6.32
N LYS A 467 12.77 -13.38 7.18
CA LYS A 467 13.11 -13.64 8.59
C LYS A 467 11.82 -13.82 9.41
N PRO A 468 11.78 -14.78 10.35
CA PRO A 468 10.68 -14.89 11.29
C PRO A 468 10.56 -13.61 12.14
N ILE A 469 9.33 -13.19 12.45
CA ILE A 469 9.05 -11.92 13.18
C ILE A 469 9.78 -11.85 14.53
N TYR A 470 9.91 -12.99 15.25
CA TYR A 470 10.61 -13.04 16.54
C TYR A 470 12.13 -12.77 16.45
N LYS A 471 12.73 -12.96 15.26
CA LYS A 471 14.14 -12.61 15.00
C LYS A 471 14.33 -11.17 14.51
N SER A 472 13.27 -10.52 14.03
CA SER A 472 13.35 -9.13 13.59
C SER A 472 13.39 -8.14 14.77
N LYS A 473 12.88 -8.51 15.94
CA LYS A 473 12.95 -7.69 17.16
C LYS A 473 14.36 -7.53 17.72
N ASN A 474 15.27 -8.46 17.43
CA ASN A 474 16.66 -8.43 17.88
C ASN A 474 17.60 -7.67 16.94
N CYS A 475 17.11 -7.05 15.86
CA CYS A 475 17.90 -6.23 14.94
C CYS A 475 17.72 -4.72 15.18
N ARG A 476 17.20 -4.32 16.36
CA ARG A 476 17.09 -2.92 16.79
C ARG A 476 18.15 -2.56 17.85
N ASP A 477 19.28 -3.30 17.91
CA ASP A 477 20.48 -2.94 18.65
C ASP A 477 21.51 -2.31 17.73
#